data_d62e8fd3915f22fba140a5d9dadbe8d7
#
_entry.id   d62e8fd3915f22fba140a5d9dadbe8d7
#
_cell.length_a   1.000
_cell.length_b   1.000
_cell.length_c   1.000
_cell.angle_alpha   90.00
_cell.angle_beta   90.00
_cell.angle_gamma   90.00
#
_symmetry.space_group_name_H-M   'P 1'
#
loop_
_entity.id
_entity.type
_entity.pdbx_description
1 polymer ?
#
loop_
_entity_poly.entity_id
_entity_poly.type
_entity_poly.pdbx_seq_one_letter_code
_entity_poly.pdbx_strand_id
1 'polypeptide(L)'
;MSVQFQKHYFNVHEYHRMAEVGLLSEDSRVELIEGEIIEMSPIGSAHGGTVNRSCTFLNRKLGDAVVVSVQNPIRLNDFSEPQPDLALLKPRKDFYSNSHPTPEDVLVVIEVTDTSVDYDRNVKLPLYARAGIPEAWLMVLPKDVIELHSQPKDGKYQKIQRLKRGKTLTSPTIPDLSFRVEDLLG
;
A
#
# COMPACT_ATOMS: atom_id res chain seq x y z
N MET A 1 -6.01 -38.18 -22.89
CA MET A 1 -6.48 -37.49 -21.66
C MET A 1 -5.48 -36.39 -21.34
N SER A 2 -5.89 -35.12 -21.34
CA SER A 2 -5.04 -34.01 -20.94
C SER A 2 -4.97 -33.97 -19.41
N VAL A 3 -3.79 -34.04 -18.83
CA VAL A 3 -3.59 -33.81 -17.40
C VAL A 3 -3.83 -32.34 -17.13
N GLN A 4 -4.83 -32.03 -16.30
CA GLN A 4 -5.11 -30.65 -15.89
C GLN A 4 -4.31 -30.40 -14.61
N PHE A 5 -3.27 -29.57 -14.69
CA PHE A 5 -2.51 -29.11 -13.53
C PHE A 5 -3.32 -28.06 -12.78
N GLN A 6 -3.44 -28.21 -11.47
CA GLN A 6 -4.07 -27.24 -10.60
C GLN A 6 -2.98 -26.55 -9.78
N LYS A 7 -2.92 -25.22 -9.82
CA LYS A 7 -2.04 -24.44 -8.96
C LYS A 7 -2.57 -24.49 -7.53
N HIS A 8 -1.67 -24.57 -6.56
CA HIS A 8 -2.00 -24.30 -5.16
C HIS A 8 -1.83 -22.79 -4.92
N TYR A 9 -2.84 -22.19 -4.28
CA TYR A 9 -2.80 -20.80 -3.83
C TYR A 9 -2.72 -20.79 -2.32
N PHE A 10 -1.68 -20.12 -1.79
CA PHE A 10 -1.46 -20.01 -0.36
C PHE A 10 -2.45 -19.04 0.28
N ASN A 11 -3.04 -19.43 1.39
CA ASN A 11 -3.78 -18.50 2.23
C ASN A 11 -2.87 -17.84 3.26
N VAL A 12 -3.35 -16.76 3.91
CA VAL A 12 -2.58 -15.99 4.92
C VAL A 12 -2.10 -16.87 6.07
N HIS A 13 -2.88 -17.87 6.50
CA HIS A 13 -2.47 -18.78 7.56
C HIS A 13 -1.27 -19.66 7.14
N GLU A 14 -1.30 -20.22 5.94
CA GLU A 14 -0.18 -20.98 5.38
C GLU A 14 1.06 -20.09 5.20
N TYR A 15 0.88 -18.88 4.72
CA TYR A 15 1.94 -17.89 4.55
C TYR A 15 2.62 -17.55 5.89
N HIS A 16 1.82 -17.23 6.93
CA HIS A 16 2.38 -17.00 8.27
C HIS A 16 3.05 -18.24 8.83
N ARG A 17 2.48 -19.43 8.59
CA ARG A 17 3.09 -20.69 9.03
C ARG A 17 4.46 -20.94 8.40
N MET A 18 4.67 -20.54 7.14
CA MET A 18 5.98 -20.62 6.49
C MET A 18 7.03 -19.75 7.21
N ALA A 19 6.63 -18.55 7.65
CA ALA A 19 7.51 -17.68 8.44
C ALA A 19 7.82 -18.31 9.82
N GLU A 20 6.82 -18.82 10.53
CA GLU A 20 6.98 -19.46 11.84
C GLU A 20 7.94 -20.67 11.83
N VAL A 21 7.93 -21.45 10.75
CA VAL A 21 8.81 -22.63 10.62
C VAL A 21 10.14 -22.31 9.91
N GLY A 22 10.41 -21.03 9.60
CA GLY A 22 11.65 -20.56 9.03
C GLY A 22 11.83 -20.83 7.53
N LEU A 23 10.77 -21.18 6.80
CA LEU A 23 10.80 -21.25 5.32
C LEU A 23 10.90 -19.86 4.68
N LEU A 24 10.29 -18.87 5.31
CA LEU A 24 10.49 -17.46 5.02
C LEU A 24 11.23 -16.87 6.21
N SER A 25 12.41 -16.31 5.98
CA SER A 25 13.19 -15.65 7.04
C SER A 25 12.66 -14.23 7.31
N GLU A 26 13.03 -13.63 8.43
CA GLU A 26 12.74 -12.23 8.73
C GLU A 26 13.32 -11.27 7.68
N ASP A 27 14.39 -11.68 6.99
CA ASP A 27 15.01 -10.94 5.89
C ASP A 27 14.30 -11.16 4.54
N SER A 28 13.36 -12.10 4.47
CA SER A 28 12.62 -12.37 3.24
C SER A 28 11.67 -11.22 2.96
N ARG A 29 12.00 -10.45 1.93
CA ARG A 29 11.15 -9.34 1.48
C ARG A 29 10.12 -9.88 0.50
N VAL A 30 9.04 -10.40 1.04
CA VAL A 30 7.95 -11.02 0.28
C VAL A 30 6.60 -10.50 0.76
N GLU A 31 5.60 -10.53 -0.12
CA GLU A 31 4.21 -10.23 0.19
C GLU A 31 3.31 -11.32 -0.41
N LEU A 32 2.12 -11.52 0.17
CA LEU A 32 1.14 -12.47 -0.34
C LEU A 32 0.11 -11.71 -1.20
N ILE A 33 0.03 -12.04 -2.49
CA ILE A 33 -0.89 -11.40 -3.44
C ILE A 33 -1.69 -12.49 -4.17
N GLU A 34 -2.99 -12.52 -3.94
CA GLU A 34 -3.93 -13.49 -4.56
C GLU A 34 -3.46 -14.95 -4.45
N GLY A 35 -2.84 -15.29 -3.30
CA GLY A 35 -2.32 -16.63 -3.00
C GLY A 35 -0.94 -16.93 -3.59
N GLU A 36 -0.29 -15.98 -4.23
CA GLU A 36 1.08 -16.09 -4.73
C GLU A 36 2.04 -15.31 -3.82
N ILE A 37 3.19 -15.89 -3.50
CA ILE A 37 4.25 -15.23 -2.73
C ILE A 37 5.13 -14.47 -3.71
N ILE A 38 5.16 -13.16 -3.58
CA ILE A 38 5.84 -12.24 -4.50
C ILE A 38 7.06 -11.64 -3.80
N GLU A 39 8.23 -11.73 -4.41
CA GLU A 39 9.43 -11.03 -3.92
C GLU A 39 9.37 -9.53 -4.22
N MET A 40 9.67 -8.74 -3.20
CA MET A 40 9.77 -7.29 -3.34
C MET A 40 11.18 -6.88 -3.80
N SER A 41 11.26 -5.94 -4.72
CA SER A 41 12.54 -5.37 -5.17
C SER A 41 13.31 -4.69 -4.03
N PRO A 42 14.65 -4.67 -4.06
CA PRO A 42 15.45 -3.90 -3.12
C PRO A 42 15.08 -2.41 -3.14
N ILE A 43 15.08 -1.79 -1.97
CA ILE A 43 14.77 -0.36 -1.82
C ILE A 43 15.95 0.49 -2.28
N GLY A 44 15.76 1.29 -3.33
CA GLY A 44 16.71 2.31 -3.75
C GLY A 44 16.68 3.56 -2.85
N SER A 45 17.75 4.35 -2.86
CA SER A 45 17.88 5.55 -2.01
C SER A 45 16.80 6.61 -2.28
N ALA A 46 16.41 6.82 -3.54
CA ALA A 46 15.35 7.76 -3.91
C ALA A 46 13.99 7.33 -3.34
N HIS A 47 13.64 6.05 -3.48
CA HIS A 47 12.45 5.46 -2.91
C HIS A 47 12.44 5.61 -1.37
N GLY A 48 13.47 5.13 -0.67
CA GLY A 48 13.57 5.20 0.77
C GLY A 48 13.53 6.64 1.30
N GLY A 49 14.21 7.58 0.62
CA GLY A 49 14.18 9.01 0.94
C GLY A 49 12.76 9.60 0.83
N THR A 50 12.00 9.21 -0.20
CA THR A 50 10.62 9.66 -0.38
C THR A 50 9.68 9.07 0.67
N VAL A 51 9.83 7.79 1.02
CA VAL A 51 9.07 7.15 2.10
C VAL A 51 9.32 7.88 3.42
N ASN A 52 10.59 8.13 3.78
CA ASN A 52 10.97 8.83 5.02
C ASN A 52 10.41 10.25 5.08
N ARG A 53 10.49 11.01 3.97
CA ARG A 53 9.93 12.36 3.87
C ARG A 53 8.42 12.33 4.06
N SER A 54 7.74 11.45 3.33
CA SER A 54 6.27 11.30 3.39
C SER A 54 5.81 10.91 4.78
N CYS A 55 6.47 9.94 5.43
CA CYS A 55 6.20 9.55 6.80
C CYS A 55 6.33 10.74 7.77
N THR A 56 7.44 11.48 7.68
CA THR A 56 7.70 12.65 8.54
C THR A 56 6.66 13.75 8.34
N PHE A 57 6.35 14.06 7.07
CA PHE A 57 5.37 15.09 6.73
C PHE A 57 3.96 14.72 7.21
N LEU A 58 3.50 13.50 6.90
CA LEU A 58 2.15 13.04 7.25
C LEU A 58 1.94 12.96 8.75
N ASN A 59 2.93 12.46 9.52
CA ASN A 59 2.87 12.46 10.98
C ASN A 59 2.73 13.88 11.56
N ARG A 60 3.52 14.85 11.06
CA ARG A 60 3.41 16.26 11.50
C ARG A 60 2.08 16.90 11.12
N LYS A 61 1.55 16.56 9.95
CA LYS A 61 0.32 17.15 9.40
C LYS A 61 -0.94 16.62 10.07
N LEU A 62 -0.97 15.31 10.37
CA LEU A 62 -2.16 14.61 10.82
C LEU A 62 -2.16 14.32 12.33
N GLY A 63 -0.99 14.30 12.98
CA GLY A 63 -0.87 14.00 14.42
C GLY A 63 -1.64 12.72 14.79
N ASP A 64 -2.41 12.79 15.86
CA ASP A 64 -3.15 11.65 16.41
C ASP A 64 -4.44 11.31 15.64
N ALA A 65 -4.76 12.07 14.57
CA ALA A 65 -5.97 11.80 13.76
C ALA A 65 -5.87 10.52 12.93
N VAL A 66 -4.65 10.02 12.70
CA VAL A 66 -4.35 8.77 11.99
C VAL A 66 -3.16 8.07 12.61
N VAL A 67 -3.00 6.77 12.32
CA VAL A 67 -1.75 6.05 12.50
C VAL A 67 -1.06 5.98 11.14
N VAL A 68 0.14 6.54 11.01
CA VAL A 68 0.97 6.41 9.81
C VAL A 68 1.77 5.10 9.92
N SER A 69 1.36 4.09 9.20
CA SER A 69 2.03 2.79 9.12
C SER A 69 3.01 2.77 7.96
N VAL A 70 4.22 2.29 8.19
CA VAL A 70 5.31 2.27 7.19
C VAL A 70 5.73 0.85 6.94
N GLN A 71 5.59 0.38 5.71
CA GLN A 71 6.03 -0.94 5.26
C GLN A 71 5.56 -2.09 6.17
N ASN A 72 4.33 -1.99 6.67
CA ASN A 72 3.68 -3.05 7.43
C ASN A 72 2.55 -3.69 6.61
N PRO A 73 2.29 -5.00 6.81
CA PRO A 73 1.24 -5.69 6.08
C PRO A 73 -0.16 -5.14 6.36
N ILE A 74 -1.03 -5.26 5.36
CA ILE A 74 -2.49 -5.08 5.48
C ILE A 74 -3.15 -6.38 5.05
N ARG A 75 -3.92 -7.00 5.93
CA ARG A 75 -4.67 -8.21 5.61
C ARG A 75 -5.95 -7.85 4.85
N LEU A 76 -5.89 -7.91 3.51
CA LEU A 76 -7.03 -7.57 2.66
C LEU A 76 -8.12 -8.65 2.66
N ASN A 77 -7.70 -9.93 2.65
CA ASN A 77 -8.56 -11.11 2.68
C ASN A 77 -7.71 -12.34 3.03
N ASP A 78 -8.29 -13.55 2.89
CA ASP A 78 -7.58 -14.78 3.22
C ASP A 78 -6.43 -15.16 2.26
N PHE A 79 -6.33 -14.52 1.10
CA PHE A 79 -5.33 -14.82 0.07
C PHE A 79 -4.44 -13.62 -0.29
N SER A 80 -4.60 -12.49 0.41
CA SER A 80 -3.82 -11.29 0.09
C SER A 80 -3.48 -10.49 1.34
N GLU A 81 -2.18 -10.31 1.55
CA GLU A 81 -1.58 -9.53 2.62
C GLU A 81 -0.40 -8.71 2.05
N PRO A 82 -0.71 -7.66 1.23
CA PRO A 82 0.32 -6.78 0.69
C PRO A 82 0.95 -5.91 1.76
N GLN A 83 2.16 -5.42 1.45
CA GLN A 83 2.95 -4.54 2.30
C GLN A 83 3.17 -3.19 1.59
N PRO A 84 2.23 -2.23 1.71
CA PRO A 84 2.38 -0.91 1.10
C PRO A 84 3.52 -0.12 1.73
N ASP A 85 4.11 0.81 0.98
CA ASP A 85 5.17 1.68 1.51
C ASP A 85 4.70 2.53 2.68
N LEU A 86 3.47 3.09 2.59
CA LEU A 86 2.79 3.71 3.73
C LEU A 86 1.28 3.42 3.69
N ALA A 87 0.68 3.40 4.87
CA ALA A 87 -0.77 3.41 5.02
C ALA A 87 -1.18 4.44 6.07
N LEU A 88 -2.26 5.16 5.80
CA LEU A 88 -2.92 6.01 6.79
C LEU A 88 -4.10 5.22 7.35
N LEU A 89 -4.00 4.86 8.63
CA LEU A 89 -4.95 4.00 9.30
C LEU A 89 -5.80 4.79 10.30
N LYS A 90 -6.99 4.30 10.57
CA LYS A 90 -7.83 4.82 11.66
C LYS A 90 -7.08 4.70 12.99
N PRO A 91 -7.20 5.67 13.91
CA PRO A 91 -6.60 5.55 15.23
C PRO A 91 -7.11 4.32 15.98
N ARG A 92 -6.19 3.54 16.55
CA ARG A 92 -6.48 2.37 17.37
C ARG A 92 -5.56 2.36 18.59
N LYS A 93 -6.09 2.10 19.79
CA LYS A 93 -5.34 2.22 21.06
C LYS A 93 -4.13 1.30 21.14
N ASP A 94 -4.19 0.14 20.51
CA ASP A 94 -3.10 -0.84 20.47
C ASP A 94 -2.13 -0.62 19.32
N PHE A 95 -2.31 0.42 18.50
CA PHE A 95 -1.48 0.71 17.32
C PHE A 95 -1.29 -0.51 16.40
N TYR A 96 -2.30 -1.37 16.30
CA TYR A 96 -2.30 -2.59 15.51
C TYR A 96 -1.28 -3.66 15.97
N SER A 97 -0.85 -3.64 17.25
CA SER A 97 0.10 -4.61 17.81
C SER A 97 -0.47 -6.02 17.96
N ASN A 98 -1.80 -6.18 18.01
CA ASN A 98 -2.45 -7.48 18.22
C ASN A 98 -2.93 -8.15 16.91
N SER A 99 -3.04 -7.39 15.83
CA SER A 99 -3.44 -7.89 14.51
C SER A 99 -3.11 -6.88 13.43
N HIS A 100 -2.76 -7.34 12.24
CA HIS A 100 -2.63 -6.45 11.07
C HIS A 100 -3.95 -5.72 10.80
N PRO A 101 -3.88 -4.48 10.24
CA PRO A 101 -5.06 -3.74 9.82
C PRO A 101 -5.79 -4.50 8.70
N THR A 102 -7.12 -4.35 8.69
CA THR A 102 -8.00 -4.83 7.62
C THR A 102 -8.42 -3.66 6.71
N PRO A 103 -9.06 -3.90 5.55
CA PRO A 103 -9.50 -2.81 4.67
C PRO A 103 -10.36 -1.74 5.35
N GLU A 104 -11.14 -2.13 6.35
CA GLU A 104 -12.01 -1.22 7.12
C GLU A 104 -11.21 -0.23 7.99
N ASP A 105 -9.98 -0.58 8.34
CA ASP A 105 -9.08 0.26 9.13
C ASP A 105 -8.33 1.29 8.27
N VAL A 106 -8.26 1.08 6.95
CA VAL A 106 -7.41 1.84 6.03
C VAL A 106 -8.15 3.03 5.46
N LEU A 107 -7.60 4.23 5.63
CA LEU A 107 -8.08 5.46 5.02
C LEU A 107 -7.42 5.71 3.65
N VAL A 108 -6.10 5.52 3.58
CA VAL A 108 -5.31 5.72 2.36
C VAL A 108 -4.18 4.69 2.33
N VAL A 109 -3.92 4.09 1.18
CA VAL A 109 -2.66 3.39 0.90
C VAL A 109 -1.78 4.25 0.00
N ILE A 110 -0.47 4.18 0.18
CA ILE A 110 0.51 4.95 -0.57
C ILE A 110 1.61 4.01 -1.03
N GLU A 111 1.80 3.94 -2.35
CA GLU A 111 2.91 3.24 -2.98
C GLU A 111 3.87 4.26 -3.58
N VAL A 112 5.15 4.11 -3.28
CA VAL A 112 6.24 4.89 -3.86
C VAL A 112 6.92 4.04 -4.90
N THR A 113 6.83 4.41 -6.16
CA THR A 113 7.31 3.54 -7.24
C THR A 113 8.38 4.22 -8.08
N ASP A 114 9.47 3.50 -8.29
CA ASP A 114 10.58 3.88 -9.16
C ASP A 114 10.65 2.94 -10.37
N THR A 115 10.86 1.64 -10.14
CA THR A 115 11.00 0.61 -11.17
C THR A 115 9.77 -0.30 -11.29
N SER A 116 8.91 -0.37 -10.28
CA SER A 116 7.73 -1.28 -10.19
C SER A 116 6.42 -0.65 -10.65
N VAL A 117 6.46 0.49 -11.35
CA VAL A 117 5.28 1.31 -11.71
C VAL A 117 4.12 0.47 -12.31
N ASP A 118 4.44 -0.46 -13.20
CA ASP A 118 3.42 -1.27 -13.88
C ASP A 118 2.82 -2.33 -12.95
N TYR A 119 3.63 -2.90 -12.04
CA TYR A 119 3.13 -3.83 -11.03
C TYR A 119 2.22 -3.12 -10.03
N ASP A 120 2.64 -2.01 -9.47
CA ASP A 120 1.84 -1.25 -8.50
C ASP A 120 0.52 -0.79 -9.14
N ARG A 121 0.58 -0.26 -10.37
CA ARG A 121 -0.61 0.24 -11.08
C ARG A 121 -1.57 -0.86 -11.52
N ASN A 122 -1.07 -2.00 -12.02
CA ASN A 122 -1.89 -3.02 -12.66
C ASN A 122 -2.24 -4.20 -11.74
N VAL A 123 -1.51 -4.39 -10.64
CA VAL A 123 -1.73 -5.46 -9.66
C VAL A 123 -2.20 -4.89 -8.32
N LYS A 124 -1.39 -4.05 -7.65
CA LYS A 124 -1.68 -3.58 -6.28
C LYS A 124 -2.86 -2.61 -6.23
N LEU A 125 -2.93 -1.60 -7.10
CA LEU A 125 -4.06 -0.66 -7.09
C LEU A 125 -5.43 -1.34 -7.34
N PRO A 126 -5.59 -2.26 -8.32
CA PRO A 126 -6.81 -3.04 -8.46
C PRO A 126 -7.11 -3.93 -7.24
N LEU A 127 -6.09 -4.50 -6.61
CA LEU A 127 -6.23 -5.30 -5.39
C LEU A 127 -6.82 -4.46 -4.26
N TYR A 128 -6.29 -3.26 -4.02
CA TYR A 128 -6.81 -2.31 -3.02
C TYR A 128 -8.24 -1.85 -3.34
N ALA A 129 -8.53 -1.59 -4.61
CA ALA A 129 -9.87 -1.21 -5.03
C ALA A 129 -10.90 -2.34 -4.83
N ARG A 130 -10.53 -3.61 -5.10
CA ARG A 130 -11.38 -4.79 -4.80
C ARG A 130 -11.64 -4.97 -3.32
N ALA A 131 -10.64 -4.67 -2.50
CA ALA A 131 -10.77 -4.70 -1.04
C ALA A 131 -11.62 -3.53 -0.48
N GLY A 132 -11.98 -2.54 -1.32
CA GLY A 132 -12.80 -1.41 -0.90
C GLY A 132 -12.02 -0.29 -0.20
N ILE A 133 -10.68 -0.27 -0.28
CA ILE A 133 -9.87 0.82 0.27
C ILE A 133 -10.24 2.12 -0.44
N PRO A 134 -10.69 3.17 0.28
CA PRO A 134 -11.35 4.31 -0.33
C PRO A 134 -10.44 5.18 -1.19
N GLU A 135 -9.13 5.20 -0.87
CA GLU A 135 -8.16 6.08 -1.53
C GLU A 135 -6.79 5.41 -1.62
N ALA A 136 -6.12 5.58 -2.75
CA ALA A 136 -4.74 5.15 -2.95
C ALA A 136 -3.93 6.21 -3.68
N TRP A 137 -2.68 6.42 -3.26
CA TRP A 137 -1.74 7.31 -3.95
C TRP A 137 -0.60 6.48 -4.53
N LEU A 138 -0.35 6.68 -5.83
CA LEU A 138 0.82 6.13 -6.51
C LEU A 138 1.80 7.26 -6.79
N MET A 139 2.91 7.27 -6.06
CA MET A 139 3.97 8.28 -6.20
C MET A 139 4.98 7.80 -7.23
N VAL A 140 4.83 8.27 -8.47
CA VAL A 140 5.65 7.84 -9.62
C VAL A 140 6.91 8.70 -9.71
N LEU A 141 7.99 8.28 -9.08
CA LEU A 141 9.24 9.05 -8.96
C LEU A 141 9.84 9.46 -10.30
N PRO A 142 9.97 8.59 -11.31
CA PRO A 142 10.55 8.96 -12.60
C PRO A 142 9.78 10.04 -13.36
N LYS A 143 8.53 10.31 -12.97
CA LYS A 143 7.64 11.28 -13.63
C LYS A 143 7.33 12.50 -12.78
N ASP A 144 7.80 12.54 -11.53
CA ASP A 144 7.47 13.60 -10.57
C ASP A 144 5.95 13.82 -10.44
N VAL A 145 5.19 12.73 -10.31
CA VAL A 145 3.72 12.73 -10.29
C VAL A 145 3.21 11.92 -9.11
N ILE A 146 2.17 12.43 -8.44
CA ILE A 146 1.30 11.63 -7.56
C ILE A 146 0.00 11.37 -8.32
N GLU A 147 -0.34 10.10 -8.52
CA GLU A 147 -1.65 9.67 -9.00
C GLU A 147 -2.53 9.40 -7.77
N LEU A 148 -3.55 10.23 -7.55
CA LEU A 148 -4.56 10.02 -6.53
C LEU A 148 -5.71 9.23 -7.13
N HIS A 149 -5.95 8.04 -6.61
CA HIS A 149 -7.00 7.11 -7.00
C HIS A 149 -8.07 7.08 -5.92
N SER A 150 -9.35 7.22 -6.29
CA SER A 150 -10.46 7.24 -5.34
C SER A 150 -11.76 6.69 -5.94
N GLN A 151 -12.78 6.51 -5.10
CA GLN A 151 -14.08 5.95 -5.48
C GLN A 151 -13.94 4.52 -6.02
N PRO A 152 -13.52 3.55 -5.19
CA PRO A 152 -13.43 2.15 -5.60
C PRO A 152 -14.82 1.61 -5.93
N LYS A 153 -14.93 1.01 -7.13
CA LYS A 153 -16.15 0.36 -7.60
C LYS A 153 -15.77 -0.71 -8.62
N ASP A 154 -16.39 -1.89 -8.52
CA ASP A 154 -16.17 -3.02 -9.44
C ASP A 154 -14.68 -3.38 -9.59
N GLY A 155 -13.92 -3.34 -8.49
CA GLY A 155 -12.50 -3.66 -8.43
C GLY A 155 -11.56 -2.64 -9.08
N LYS A 156 -12.04 -1.40 -9.30
CA LYS A 156 -11.24 -0.31 -9.87
C LYS A 156 -11.57 1.01 -9.20
N TYR A 157 -10.59 1.91 -9.13
CA TYR A 157 -10.82 3.30 -8.77
C TYR A 157 -11.43 4.05 -9.95
N GLN A 158 -12.59 4.69 -9.73
CA GLN A 158 -13.33 5.39 -10.79
C GLN A 158 -12.77 6.79 -11.08
N LYS A 159 -12.10 7.39 -10.10
CA LYS A 159 -11.52 8.73 -10.22
C LYS A 159 -10.02 8.68 -10.04
N ILE A 160 -9.30 9.20 -11.03
CA ILE A 160 -7.83 9.30 -11.00
C ILE A 160 -7.45 10.75 -11.29
N GLN A 161 -6.66 11.34 -10.39
CA GLN A 161 -6.09 12.67 -10.57
C GLN A 161 -4.56 12.54 -10.65
N ARG A 162 -3.94 13.12 -11.67
CA ARG A 162 -2.48 13.15 -11.82
C ARG A 162 -1.98 14.54 -11.46
N LEU A 163 -1.23 14.61 -10.38
CA LEU A 163 -0.79 15.84 -9.77
C LEU A 163 0.74 15.95 -9.86
N LYS A 164 1.22 16.99 -10.53
CA LYS A 164 2.65 17.32 -10.62
C LYS A 164 3.04 18.34 -9.56
N ARG A 165 4.34 18.57 -9.39
CA ARG A 165 4.88 19.66 -8.58
C ARG A 165 4.15 20.97 -8.88
N GLY A 166 3.96 21.80 -7.88
CA GLY A 166 3.20 23.04 -7.99
C GLY A 166 1.68 22.86 -7.88
N LYS A 167 1.18 21.63 -7.83
CA LYS A 167 -0.25 21.35 -7.59
C LYS A 167 -0.49 20.97 -6.12
N THR A 168 -1.72 21.16 -5.69
CA THR A 168 -2.19 20.76 -4.36
C THR A 168 -2.91 19.42 -4.47
N LEU A 169 -2.53 18.45 -3.63
CA LEU A 169 -3.29 17.25 -3.39
C LEU A 169 -4.29 17.54 -2.26
N THR A 170 -5.55 17.20 -2.48
CA THR A 170 -6.59 17.24 -1.45
C THR A 170 -7.22 15.85 -1.37
N SER A 171 -7.14 15.24 -0.19
CA SER A 171 -7.71 13.92 0.05
C SER A 171 -9.24 13.98 0.05
N PRO A 172 -9.94 13.14 -0.72
CA PRO A 172 -11.38 13.01 -0.59
C PRO A 172 -11.82 12.19 0.63
N THR A 173 -10.89 11.45 1.25
CA THR A 173 -11.19 10.52 2.36
C THR A 173 -10.90 11.14 3.72
N ILE A 174 -9.82 11.91 3.84
CA ILE A 174 -9.41 12.53 5.11
C ILE A 174 -9.78 14.02 5.06
N PRO A 175 -10.72 14.48 5.90
CA PRO A 175 -11.11 15.88 5.97
C PRO A 175 -9.90 16.78 6.23
N ASP A 176 -9.87 17.93 5.58
CA ASP A 176 -8.84 18.97 5.72
C ASP A 176 -7.40 18.55 5.39
N LEU A 177 -7.18 17.33 4.91
CA LEU A 177 -5.88 16.92 4.40
C LEU A 177 -5.66 17.49 3.00
N SER A 178 -4.89 18.57 2.97
CA SER A 178 -4.47 19.23 1.73
C SER A 178 -3.03 19.70 1.88
N PHE A 179 -2.20 19.49 0.83
CA PHE A 179 -0.78 19.84 0.81
C PHE A 179 -0.24 19.92 -0.61
N ARG A 180 0.95 20.51 -0.77
CA ARG A 180 1.62 20.62 -2.06
C ARG A 180 2.29 19.30 -2.42
N VAL A 181 2.27 18.94 -3.69
CA VAL A 181 2.88 17.67 -4.18
C VAL A 181 4.35 17.58 -3.79
N GLU A 182 5.07 18.70 -3.83
CA GLU A 182 6.48 18.79 -3.43
C GLU A 182 6.74 18.51 -1.94
N ASP A 183 5.74 18.60 -1.08
CA ASP A 183 5.89 18.27 0.34
C ASP A 183 6.19 16.79 0.55
N LEU A 184 5.75 15.92 -0.38
CA LEU A 184 6.05 14.49 -0.39
C LEU A 184 7.18 14.11 -1.36
N LEU A 185 7.18 14.68 -2.58
CA LEU A 185 8.18 14.32 -3.59
C LEU A 185 9.55 15.02 -3.38
N GLY A 186 9.58 16.10 -2.63
CA GLY A 186 10.80 16.89 -2.33
C GLY A 186 11.12 17.95 -3.33
#